data_86d77186717c40c89bdfb40469323727
#
_entry.id   86d77186717c40c89bdfb40469323727
#
_cell.length_a   1.000
_cell.length_b   1.000
_cell.length_c   1.000
_cell.angle_alpha   90.00
_cell.angle_beta   90.00
_cell.angle_gamma   90.00
#
_symmetry.space_group_name_H-M   'P 1'
#
loop_
_entity.id
_entity.type
_entity.pdbx_description
1 polymer ?
#
loop_
_entity_poly.entity_id
_entity_poly.type
_entity_poly.pdbx_seq_one_letter_code
_entity_poly.pdbx_strand_id
1 'polypeptide(L)'
;MKKANRREFLHQAAAAVGVGLLSGCASSSSVRRATGPTWIDLQVNGRVGVSFTDRELTEEGVLKVVEALRDGGTDAFLPTICTCPDEMALHCLRTIRAAMRRYPECERRILGFHMEGPFISSVPGYSGAHNRNWVRDPDFRVYERWQDAADGMIRIVTICGDRKGAEDFTRKVTAAGSVVSLGHTTTWKTADLDRLARAGARTFTHLGNGLPNEMPRHHNLIWSALANPNYTPMFIGDGFHLPKEVLHAYVRIVPLDRLITVSDCSYPGGLPPGRYEKNGSISLLEPSGFLRSPQTNSLHGSSCLMRQCVETLMSPEVGLSYADCLKIGRENPLRLIGMEGWSV
;
A
#
# COMPACT_ATOMS: atom_id res chain seq x y z
N MET A 1 6.43 62.32 18.00
CA MET A 1 6.76 60.88 17.97
C MET A 1 7.36 60.56 16.60
N LYS A 2 8.69 60.34 16.52
CA LYS A 2 9.44 60.20 15.25
C LYS A 2 9.33 58.79 14.72
N LYS A 3 9.04 58.66 13.41
CA LYS A 3 9.05 57.39 12.65
C LYS A 3 10.50 56.90 12.51
N ALA A 4 10.79 55.69 12.97
CA ALA A 4 12.08 55.04 12.73
C ALA A 4 12.15 54.56 11.27
N ASN A 5 13.29 54.81 10.64
CA ASN A 5 13.53 54.67 9.21
C ASN A 5 14.15 53.30 8.90
N ARG A 6 13.62 52.62 7.90
CA ARG A 6 13.92 51.25 7.48
C ARG A 6 15.32 51.05 6.83
N ARG A 7 16.21 52.05 6.95
CA ARG A 7 17.53 52.06 6.30
C ARG A 7 18.72 51.81 7.21
N GLU A 8 18.52 51.67 8.52
CA GLU A 8 19.63 51.45 9.47
C GLU A 8 19.89 50.00 9.87
N PHE A 9 19.13 49.03 9.30
CA PHE A 9 19.29 47.61 9.63
C PHE A 9 20.18 46.82 8.66
N LEU A 10 20.80 47.50 7.65
CA LEU A 10 21.57 46.84 6.57
C LEU A 10 23.08 47.10 6.58
N HIS A 11 23.66 47.64 7.65
CA HIS A 11 25.09 48.00 7.68
C HIS A 11 25.91 47.40 8.82
N GLN A 12 25.61 46.21 9.33
CA GLN A 12 26.52 45.49 10.25
C GLN A 12 26.57 43.98 9.93
N ALA A 13 27.03 43.61 8.76
CA ALA A 13 27.48 42.24 8.48
C ALA A 13 28.40 42.22 7.24
N ALA A 14 29.54 42.87 7.34
CA ALA A 14 30.64 42.66 6.40
C ALA A 14 31.96 42.88 7.12
N ALA A 15 32.64 41.83 7.53
CA ALA A 15 34.10 41.67 7.59
C ALA A 15 34.48 40.44 8.44
N ALA A 16 34.70 39.30 7.77
CA ALA A 16 35.71 38.30 8.13
C ALA A 16 35.89 37.35 6.94
N VAL A 17 36.75 37.74 6.02
CA VAL A 17 37.25 36.81 4.99
C VAL A 17 38.44 36.08 5.62
N GLY A 18 38.28 34.78 5.86
CA GLY A 18 39.32 33.85 6.22
C GLY A 18 39.46 32.80 5.10
N VAL A 19 40.53 32.84 4.38
CA VAL A 19 40.96 31.89 3.36
C VAL A 19 41.30 30.58 4.05
N GLY A 20 40.53 29.50 3.75
CA GLY A 20 40.80 28.14 4.19
C GLY A 20 40.70 27.19 3.01
N LEU A 21 41.82 26.54 2.72
CA LEU A 21 42.10 25.63 1.62
C LEU A 21 41.06 24.51 1.46
N LEU A 22 40.64 24.31 0.22
CA LEU A 22 39.86 23.18 -0.26
C LEU A 22 40.62 21.87 -0.08
N SER A 23 40.22 21.04 0.87
CA SER A 23 40.51 19.62 0.88
C SER A 23 39.19 18.91 0.61
N GLY A 24 39.03 18.41 -0.62
CA GLY A 24 37.89 17.64 -1.01
C GLY A 24 37.86 16.29 -0.30
N CYS A 25 36.97 16.16 0.69
CA CYS A 25 36.50 14.88 1.13
C CYS A 25 35.19 14.57 0.41
N ALA A 26 35.27 13.72 -0.60
CA ALA A 26 34.09 13.02 -1.10
C ALA A 26 33.53 12.18 0.06
N SER A 27 32.56 12.71 0.79
CA SER A 27 31.78 11.93 1.74
C SER A 27 30.89 10.98 0.94
N SER A 28 31.36 9.75 0.72
CA SER A 28 30.49 8.63 0.45
C SER A 28 29.52 8.55 1.62
N SER A 29 28.28 8.98 1.39
CA SER A 29 27.19 8.73 2.32
C SER A 29 26.94 7.22 2.35
N SER A 30 27.70 6.52 3.21
CA SER A 30 27.32 5.18 3.65
C SER A 30 25.97 5.33 4.36
N VAL A 31 24.91 5.03 3.65
CA VAL A 31 23.59 4.81 4.24
C VAL A 31 23.80 3.75 5.32
N ARG A 32 23.85 4.16 6.58
CA ARG A 32 23.87 3.23 7.72
C ARG A 32 22.63 2.35 7.55
N ARG A 33 22.82 1.08 7.22
CA ARG A 33 21.76 0.07 7.36
C ARG A 33 21.21 0.21 8.77
N ALA A 34 19.93 0.51 8.87
CA ALA A 34 19.24 0.48 10.15
C ALA A 34 19.36 -0.95 10.69
N THR A 35 20.10 -1.12 11.78
CA THR A 35 20.25 -2.39 12.49
C THR A 35 19.04 -2.61 13.39
N GLY A 36 17.85 -2.70 12.82
CA GLY A 36 16.59 -2.87 13.55
C GLY A 36 15.59 -3.66 12.71
N PRO A 37 14.52 -4.16 13.33
CA PRO A 37 13.45 -4.83 12.61
C PRO A 37 12.88 -3.88 11.56
N THR A 38 12.71 -4.41 10.38
CA THR A 38 12.27 -3.71 9.19
C THR A 38 10.79 -4.01 8.92
N TRP A 39 10.17 -3.27 8.00
CA TRP A 39 8.73 -3.25 7.80
C TRP A 39 8.26 -4.37 6.88
N ILE A 40 7.04 -4.83 7.10
CA ILE A 40 6.31 -5.77 6.23
C ILE A 40 5.20 -5.03 5.54
N ASP A 41 5.17 -5.09 4.21
CA ASP A 41 4.18 -4.37 3.40
C ASP A 41 3.26 -5.34 2.65
N LEU A 42 1.99 -5.38 3.03
CA LEU A 42 1.02 -6.30 2.43
C LEU A 42 0.38 -5.77 1.14
N GLN A 43 0.78 -4.57 0.68
CA GLN A 43 0.24 -3.97 -0.55
C GLN A 43 1.27 -3.13 -1.27
N VAL A 44 1.87 -3.70 -2.31
CA VAL A 44 2.86 -3.04 -3.18
C VAL A 44 2.51 -3.29 -4.64
N ASN A 45 2.09 -2.26 -5.37
CA ASN A 45 1.71 -2.33 -6.78
C ASN A 45 2.91 -2.24 -7.73
N GLY A 46 4.04 -1.75 -7.23
CA GLY A 46 5.28 -1.55 -8.00
C GLY A 46 6.11 -0.39 -7.46
N ARG A 47 7.26 -0.11 -8.11
CA ARG A 47 8.16 1.01 -7.76
C ARG A 47 9.19 1.22 -8.87
N VAL A 48 9.87 2.39 -8.86
CA VAL A 48 11.00 2.75 -9.75
C VAL A 48 10.75 2.46 -11.23
N GLY A 49 9.52 2.75 -11.69
CA GLY A 49 9.08 2.57 -13.07
C GLY A 49 8.53 1.17 -13.40
N VAL A 50 8.57 0.23 -12.45
CA VAL A 50 8.07 -1.14 -12.65
C VAL A 50 6.75 -1.32 -11.92
N SER A 51 5.74 -1.85 -12.61
CA SER A 51 4.45 -2.26 -12.06
C SER A 51 4.37 -3.78 -12.00
N PHE A 52 3.82 -4.33 -10.93
CA PHE A 52 3.53 -5.77 -10.84
C PHE A 52 2.31 -6.19 -11.65
N THR A 53 1.50 -5.23 -12.12
CA THR A 53 0.40 -5.48 -13.06
C THR A 53 0.77 -4.89 -14.41
N ASP A 54 1.61 -5.61 -15.15
CA ASP A 54 2.14 -5.16 -16.44
C ASP A 54 2.40 -6.34 -17.39
N ARG A 55 2.02 -6.21 -18.67
CA ARG A 55 2.32 -7.21 -19.71
C ARG A 55 3.81 -7.33 -19.99
N GLU A 56 4.56 -6.25 -19.74
CA GLU A 56 5.99 -6.17 -19.98
C GLU A 56 6.82 -6.44 -18.71
N LEU A 57 6.20 -6.96 -17.65
CA LEU A 57 6.91 -7.31 -16.42
C LEU A 57 7.98 -8.37 -16.71
N THR A 58 9.20 -8.11 -16.26
CA THR A 58 10.35 -9.04 -16.38
C THR A 58 10.89 -9.44 -15.01
N GLU A 59 11.64 -10.53 -14.96
CA GLU A 59 12.29 -11.00 -13.74
C GLU A 59 13.27 -9.95 -13.16
N GLU A 60 14.02 -9.27 -14.04
CA GLU A 60 14.93 -8.18 -13.69
C GLU A 60 14.16 -6.97 -13.14
N GLY A 61 12.98 -6.68 -13.70
CA GLY A 61 12.07 -5.65 -13.19
C GLY A 61 11.62 -5.96 -11.76
N VAL A 62 11.26 -7.21 -11.49
CA VAL A 62 10.91 -7.66 -10.13
C VAL A 62 12.08 -7.46 -9.17
N LEU A 63 13.29 -7.91 -9.52
CA LEU A 63 14.50 -7.72 -8.70
C LEU A 63 14.74 -6.24 -8.40
N LYS A 64 14.64 -5.36 -9.40
CA LYS A 64 14.80 -3.91 -9.24
C LYS A 64 13.84 -3.33 -8.20
N VAL A 65 12.57 -3.77 -8.18
CA VAL A 65 11.61 -3.33 -7.16
C VAL A 65 11.99 -3.87 -5.78
N VAL A 66 12.36 -5.15 -5.67
CA VAL A 66 12.80 -5.78 -4.41
C VAL A 66 13.97 -5.01 -3.80
N GLU A 67 14.98 -4.66 -4.60
CA GLU A 67 16.15 -3.90 -4.14
C GLU A 67 15.75 -2.50 -3.66
N ALA A 68 14.92 -1.79 -4.43
CA ALA A 68 14.45 -0.46 -4.07
C ALA A 68 13.62 -0.44 -2.77
N LEU A 69 12.80 -1.47 -2.54
CA LEU A 69 12.03 -1.63 -1.31
C LEU A 69 12.93 -1.94 -0.10
N ARG A 70 13.89 -2.88 -0.28
CA ARG A 70 14.90 -3.21 0.75
C ARG A 70 15.68 -1.97 1.17
N ASP A 71 16.21 -1.22 0.22
CA ASP A 71 17.01 -0.02 0.48
C ASP A 71 16.18 1.09 1.12
N GLY A 72 14.86 1.07 0.91
CA GLY A 72 13.88 1.92 1.56
C GLY A 72 13.40 1.42 2.92
N GLY A 73 13.89 0.28 3.43
CA GLY A 73 13.58 -0.26 4.76
C GLY A 73 12.36 -1.18 4.81
N THR A 74 11.82 -1.62 3.67
CA THR A 74 10.82 -2.69 3.59
C THR A 74 11.53 -4.02 3.49
N ASP A 75 11.36 -4.87 4.47
CA ASP A 75 12.08 -6.13 4.59
C ASP A 75 11.47 -7.22 3.73
N ALA A 76 10.15 -7.31 3.79
CA ALA A 76 9.39 -8.22 2.96
C ALA A 76 8.02 -7.64 2.62
N PHE A 77 7.40 -8.17 1.57
CA PHE A 77 6.17 -7.61 1.05
C PHE A 77 5.36 -8.62 0.23
N LEU A 78 4.13 -8.22 -0.12
CA LEU A 78 3.29 -8.89 -1.10
C LEU A 78 3.22 -8.04 -2.38
N PRO A 79 3.79 -8.49 -3.52
CA PRO A 79 3.42 -7.94 -4.82
C PRO A 79 1.91 -7.97 -5.01
N THR A 80 1.33 -6.82 -5.38
CA THR A 80 -0.12 -6.67 -5.57
C THR A 80 -0.44 -6.66 -7.05
N ILE A 81 -1.26 -7.60 -7.48
CA ILE A 81 -1.79 -7.68 -8.84
C ILE A 81 -3.18 -7.04 -8.82
N CYS A 82 -3.30 -5.87 -9.46
CA CYS A 82 -4.55 -5.13 -9.57
C CYS A 82 -5.45 -5.70 -10.68
N THR A 83 -6.69 -5.19 -10.74
CA THR A 83 -7.69 -5.57 -11.76
C THR A 83 -7.13 -5.48 -13.17
N CYS A 84 -7.01 -6.60 -13.85
CA CYS A 84 -6.49 -6.74 -15.21
C CYS A 84 -7.11 -7.97 -15.90
N PRO A 85 -6.89 -8.17 -17.21
CA PRO A 85 -7.25 -9.42 -17.89
C PRO A 85 -6.55 -10.62 -17.26
N ASP A 86 -7.22 -11.80 -17.27
CA ASP A 86 -6.69 -13.04 -16.68
C ASP A 86 -5.29 -13.39 -17.18
N GLU A 87 -5.08 -13.32 -18.48
CA GLU A 87 -3.79 -13.66 -19.08
C GLU A 87 -2.66 -12.74 -18.57
N MET A 88 -2.96 -11.47 -18.32
CA MET A 88 -2.00 -10.55 -17.70
C MET A 88 -1.71 -10.95 -16.26
N ALA A 89 -2.76 -11.25 -15.46
CA ALA A 89 -2.57 -11.68 -14.08
C ALA A 89 -1.71 -12.96 -14.00
N LEU A 90 -2.02 -13.97 -14.84
CA LEU A 90 -1.25 -15.22 -14.91
C LEU A 90 0.20 -14.99 -15.37
N HIS A 91 0.43 -14.09 -16.35
CA HIS A 91 1.78 -13.69 -16.77
C HIS A 91 2.56 -13.08 -15.60
N CYS A 92 1.98 -12.08 -14.91
CA CYS A 92 2.63 -11.41 -13.80
C CYS A 92 2.97 -12.37 -12.65
N LEU A 93 2.03 -13.23 -12.26
CA LEU A 93 2.26 -14.25 -11.22
C LEU A 93 3.43 -15.18 -11.59
N ARG A 94 3.44 -15.73 -12.81
CA ARG A 94 4.52 -16.61 -13.30
C ARG A 94 5.87 -15.89 -13.36
N THR A 95 5.90 -14.64 -13.84
CA THR A 95 7.12 -13.84 -13.93
C THR A 95 7.71 -13.57 -12.56
N ILE A 96 6.88 -13.17 -11.58
CA ILE A 96 7.34 -12.94 -10.21
C ILE A 96 7.82 -14.26 -9.58
N ARG A 97 7.13 -15.38 -9.79
CA ARG A 97 7.58 -16.70 -9.33
C ARG A 97 8.91 -17.13 -9.99
N ALA A 98 9.10 -16.83 -11.27
CA ALA A 98 10.37 -17.07 -11.94
C ALA A 98 11.49 -16.23 -11.33
N ALA A 99 11.24 -14.93 -11.07
CA ALA A 99 12.19 -14.06 -10.38
C ALA A 99 12.56 -14.57 -8.98
N MET A 100 11.58 -15.07 -8.20
CA MET A 100 11.84 -15.68 -6.89
C MET A 100 12.75 -16.91 -7.01
N ARG A 101 12.52 -17.77 -7.99
CA ARG A 101 13.42 -18.94 -8.22
C ARG A 101 14.82 -18.56 -8.69
N ARG A 102 14.95 -17.46 -9.41
CA ARG A 102 16.24 -17.01 -9.99
C ARG A 102 17.09 -16.17 -9.04
N TYR A 103 16.43 -15.32 -8.25
CA TYR A 103 17.11 -14.34 -7.40
C TYR A 103 16.82 -14.59 -5.90
N PRO A 104 17.83 -14.96 -5.11
CA PRO A 104 17.64 -15.22 -3.67
C PRO A 104 17.05 -14.04 -2.88
N GLU A 105 17.30 -12.80 -3.32
CA GLU A 105 16.68 -11.61 -2.70
C GLU A 105 15.17 -11.56 -2.92
N CYS A 106 14.70 -11.97 -4.10
CA CYS A 106 13.27 -12.05 -4.38
C CYS A 106 12.61 -13.16 -3.55
N GLU A 107 13.24 -14.34 -3.46
CA GLU A 107 12.73 -15.47 -2.68
C GLU A 107 12.60 -15.12 -1.19
N ARG A 108 13.58 -14.44 -0.62
CA ARG A 108 13.55 -14.05 0.79
C ARG A 108 12.50 -13.01 1.14
N ARG A 109 12.24 -12.06 0.21
CA ARG A 109 11.47 -10.85 0.52
C ARG A 109 10.04 -10.86 0.01
N ILE A 110 9.70 -11.72 -0.95
CA ILE A 110 8.35 -11.89 -1.45
C ILE A 110 7.67 -13.00 -0.65
N LEU A 111 6.76 -12.63 0.25
CA LEU A 111 6.07 -13.57 1.14
C LEU A 111 4.88 -14.27 0.50
N GLY A 112 4.53 -13.90 -0.72
CA GLY A 112 3.38 -14.36 -1.47
C GLY A 112 2.78 -13.22 -2.27
N PHE A 113 1.48 -13.30 -2.60
CA PHE A 113 0.81 -12.35 -3.48
C PHE A 113 -0.45 -11.79 -2.85
N HIS A 114 -0.76 -10.54 -3.19
CA HIS A 114 -2.04 -9.91 -2.94
C HIS A 114 -2.77 -9.71 -4.28
N MET A 115 -3.95 -10.32 -4.45
CA MET A 115 -4.79 -10.12 -5.62
C MET A 115 -5.84 -9.06 -5.31
N GLU A 116 -5.71 -7.87 -5.90
CA GLU A 116 -6.64 -6.75 -5.69
C GLU A 116 -7.61 -6.60 -6.86
N GLY A 117 -8.71 -7.28 -6.77
CA GLY A 117 -9.67 -7.45 -7.86
C GLY A 117 -9.33 -8.66 -8.76
N PRO A 118 -10.05 -8.84 -9.86
CA PRO A 118 -11.11 -8.03 -10.46
C PRO A 118 -12.50 -8.17 -9.79
N PHE A 119 -12.61 -8.83 -8.67
CA PHE A 119 -13.87 -9.12 -7.97
C PHE A 119 -14.36 -7.96 -7.10
N ILE A 120 -14.09 -6.75 -7.51
CA ILE A 120 -14.38 -5.48 -6.82
C ILE A 120 -15.66 -4.81 -7.36
N SER A 121 -16.04 -3.66 -6.81
CA SER A 121 -17.18 -2.89 -7.31
C SER A 121 -16.87 -2.18 -8.62
N SER A 122 -17.84 -2.20 -9.56
CA SER A 122 -17.79 -1.38 -10.78
C SER A 122 -18.44 0.00 -10.61
N VAL A 123 -19.01 0.28 -9.43
CA VAL A 123 -19.66 1.56 -9.13
C VAL A 123 -18.62 2.68 -9.08
N PRO A 124 -18.86 3.83 -9.75
CA PRO A 124 -17.98 4.99 -9.68
C PRO A 124 -17.67 5.41 -8.24
N GLY A 125 -16.43 5.81 -7.99
CA GLY A 125 -15.92 6.10 -6.62
C GLY A 125 -15.41 4.83 -5.93
N TYR A 126 -16.21 3.78 -5.85
CA TYR A 126 -15.79 2.51 -5.25
C TYR A 126 -14.74 1.76 -6.09
N SER A 127 -14.82 1.83 -7.43
CA SER A 127 -13.81 1.22 -8.30
C SER A 127 -12.42 1.87 -8.20
N GLY A 128 -12.30 3.07 -7.61
CA GLY A 128 -11.03 3.78 -7.52
C GLY A 128 -10.36 3.93 -8.89
N ALA A 129 -9.07 3.61 -8.96
CA ALA A 129 -8.26 3.65 -10.18
C ALA A 129 -8.38 2.40 -11.06
N HIS A 130 -9.13 1.37 -10.63
CA HIS A 130 -9.25 0.13 -11.38
C HIS A 130 -10.07 0.28 -12.67
N ASN A 131 -9.65 -0.41 -13.73
CA ASN A 131 -10.38 -0.42 -14.99
C ASN A 131 -11.67 -1.26 -14.86
N ARG A 132 -12.82 -0.58 -14.88
CA ARG A 132 -14.14 -1.19 -14.67
C ARG A 132 -14.54 -2.21 -15.74
N ASN A 133 -13.92 -2.18 -16.91
CA ASN A 133 -14.22 -3.13 -17.99
C ASN A 133 -13.79 -4.57 -17.64
N TRP A 134 -12.90 -4.76 -16.68
CA TRP A 134 -12.42 -6.08 -16.24
C TRP A 134 -13.00 -6.52 -14.90
N VAL A 135 -13.82 -5.67 -14.28
CA VAL A 135 -14.50 -5.99 -13.03
C VAL A 135 -15.60 -7.01 -13.27
N ARG A 136 -15.65 -8.05 -12.44
CA ARG A 136 -16.62 -9.16 -12.56
C ARG A 136 -16.94 -9.78 -11.20
N ASP A 137 -17.92 -10.68 -11.18
CA ASP A 137 -18.27 -11.43 -9.98
C ASP A 137 -17.17 -12.43 -9.61
N PRO A 138 -16.99 -12.76 -8.31
CA PRO A 138 -16.04 -13.75 -7.83
C PRO A 138 -16.25 -15.12 -8.48
N ASP A 139 -15.15 -15.71 -8.94
CA ASP A 139 -15.12 -17.07 -9.51
C ASP A 139 -13.94 -17.84 -8.89
N PHE A 140 -14.27 -18.92 -8.16
CA PHE A 140 -13.27 -19.73 -7.49
C PHE A 140 -12.34 -20.47 -8.48
N ARG A 141 -12.80 -20.83 -9.69
CA ARG A 141 -11.95 -21.44 -10.72
C ARG A 141 -10.87 -20.49 -11.21
N VAL A 142 -11.16 -19.18 -11.22
CA VAL A 142 -10.14 -18.17 -11.54
C VAL A 142 -9.09 -18.10 -10.43
N TYR A 143 -9.51 -18.13 -9.17
CA TYR A 143 -8.60 -18.18 -8.03
C TYR A 143 -7.72 -19.43 -8.05
N GLU A 144 -8.27 -20.61 -8.37
CA GLU A 144 -7.46 -21.84 -8.51
C GLU A 144 -6.36 -21.69 -9.57
N ARG A 145 -6.67 -21.13 -10.74
CA ARG A 145 -5.67 -20.84 -11.78
C ARG A 145 -4.59 -19.85 -11.32
N TRP A 146 -4.97 -18.86 -10.51
CA TRP A 146 -3.98 -17.96 -9.92
C TRP A 146 -3.10 -18.67 -8.91
N GLN A 147 -3.67 -19.53 -8.05
CA GLN A 147 -2.88 -20.34 -7.11
C GLN A 147 -1.90 -21.25 -7.83
N ASP A 148 -2.32 -21.88 -8.91
CA ASP A 148 -1.42 -22.70 -9.74
C ASP A 148 -0.27 -21.86 -10.33
N ALA A 149 -0.57 -20.67 -10.86
CA ALA A 149 0.45 -19.77 -11.41
C ALA A 149 1.37 -19.16 -10.33
N ALA A 150 0.89 -19.05 -9.12
CA ALA A 150 1.60 -18.52 -7.95
C ALA A 150 2.28 -19.61 -7.10
N ASP A 151 2.27 -20.88 -7.50
CA ASP A 151 2.75 -22.03 -6.72
C ASP A 151 2.14 -22.08 -5.29
N GLY A 152 0.82 -21.79 -5.16
CA GLY A 152 0.13 -21.80 -3.88
C GLY A 152 0.39 -20.59 -2.97
N MET A 153 1.02 -19.52 -3.48
CA MET A 153 1.47 -18.41 -2.66
C MET A 153 0.55 -17.19 -2.62
N ILE A 154 -0.69 -17.27 -3.09
CA ILE A 154 -1.63 -16.16 -2.89
C ILE A 154 -2.00 -16.11 -1.41
N ARG A 155 -1.68 -14.98 -0.75
CA ARG A 155 -1.93 -14.75 0.67
C ARG A 155 -3.20 -13.95 0.91
N ILE A 156 -3.47 -12.94 0.07
CA ILE A 156 -4.63 -12.06 0.22
C ILE A 156 -5.39 -11.95 -1.10
N VAL A 157 -6.71 -11.99 -1.01
CA VAL A 157 -7.61 -11.71 -2.15
C VAL A 157 -8.59 -10.62 -1.72
N THR A 158 -8.57 -9.48 -2.42
CA THR A 158 -9.48 -8.36 -2.19
C THR A 158 -10.72 -8.48 -3.05
N ILE A 159 -11.89 -8.41 -2.42
CA ILE A 159 -13.20 -8.52 -3.08
C ILE A 159 -14.19 -7.45 -2.60
N CYS A 160 -15.20 -7.19 -3.42
CA CYS A 160 -16.40 -6.48 -3.03
C CYS A 160 -17.41 -7.48 -2.41
N GLY A 161 -17.83 -7.24 -1.17
CA GLY A 161 -18.60 -8.20 -0.39
C GLY A 161 -20.06 -8.38 -0.80
N ASP A 162 -20.62 -7.47 -1.60
CA ASP A 162 -22.01 -7.56 -2.12
C ASP A 162 -22.08 -8.04 -3.59
N ARG A 163 -20.94 -8.46 -4.17
CA ARG A 163 -20.94 -9.15 -5.44
C ARG A 163 -21.65 -10.50 -5.34
N LYS A 164 -22.32 -10.91 -6.44
CA LYS A 164 -22.96 -12.22 -6.51
C LYS A 164 -21.92 -13.32 -6.25
N GLY A 165 -22.22 -14.19 -5.29
CA GLY A 165 -21.32 -15.31 -4.93
C GLY A 165 -20.17 -14.94 -3.97
N ALA A 166 -20.05 -13.68 -3.51
CA ALA A 166 -18.95 -13.24 -2.66
C ALA A 166 -18.81 -14.06 -1.37
N GLU A 167 -19.91 -14.45 -0.72
CA GLU A 167 -19.86 -15.26 0.51
C GLU A 167 -19.33 -16.67 0.26
N ASP A 168 -19.83 -17.36 -0.77
CA ASP A 168 -19.37 -18.70 -1.13
C ASP A 168 -17.90 -18.69 -1.56
N PHE A 169 -17.51 -17.69 -2.36
CA PHE A 169 -16.13 -17.47 -2.75
C PHE A 169 -15.24 -17.24 -1.50
N THR A 170 -15.67 -16.39 -0.58
CA THR A 170 -14.95 -16.12 0.68
C THR A 170 -14.70 -17.43 1.44
N ARG A 171 -15.71 -18.26 1.59
CA ARG A 171 -15.61 -19.54 2.29
C ARG A 171 -14.59 -20.48 1.64
N LYS A 172 -14.63 -20.58 0.30
CA LYS A 172 -13.74 -21.45 -0.49
C LYS A 172 -12.29 -20.97 -0.44
N VAL A 173 -12.06 -19.66 -0.64
CA VAL A 173 -10.71 -19.05 -0.61
C VAL A 173 -10.08 -19.16 0.79
N THR A 174 -10.88 -18.95 1.84
CA THR A 174 -10.41 -19.12 3.21
C THR A 174 -10.08 -20.59 3.51
N ALA A 175 -10.89 -21.52 3.06
CA ALA A 175 -10.62 -22.96 3.22
C ALA A 175 -9.37 -23.39 2.43
N ALA A 176 -9.02 -22.70 1.34
CA ALA A 176 -7.79 -22.90 0.58
C ALA A 176 -6.56 -22.19 1.19
N GLY A 177 -6.69 -21.52 2.34
CA GLY A 177 -5.59 -20.95 3.09
C GLY A 177 -5.22 -19.50 2.77
N SER A 178 -6.01 -18.81 1.92
CA SER A 178 -5.81 -17.37 1.67
C SER A 178 -6.73 -16.52 2.53
N VAL A 179 -6.28 -15.30 2.86
CA VAL A 179 -7.07 -14.30 3.57
C VAL A 179 -7.96 -13.56 2.57
N VAL A 180 -9.25 -13.43 2.89
CA VAL A 180 -10.16 -12.57 2.13
C VAL A 180 -10.20 -11.19 2.78
N SER A 181 -9.93 -10.18 1.96
CA SER A 181 -10.01 -8.76 2.28
C SER A 181 -11.21 -8.12 1.60
N LEU A 182 -11.92 -7.24 2.28
CA LEU A 182 -12.95 -6.41 1.67
C LEU A 182 -12.34 -5.08 1.24
N GLY A 183 -12.47 -4.72 -0.03
CA GLY A 183 -11.96 -3.47 -0.57
C GLY A 183 -12.68 -3.09 -1.85
N HIS A 184 -12.64 -1.81 -2.22
CA HIS A 184 -13.39 -1.35 -3.38
C HIS A 184 -14.83 -1.86 -3.37
N THR A 185 -15.48 -1.75 -2.19
CA THR A 185 -16.73 -2.44 -1.87
C THR A 185 -17.84 -1.46 -1.49
N THR A 186 -19.03 -1.74 -1.96
CA THR A 186 -20.26 -1.05 -1.58
C THR A 186 -20.89 -1.63 -0.31
N THR A 187 -20.37 -2.74 0.21
CA THR A 187 -20.84 -3.43 1.43
C THR A 187 -20.50 -2.64 2.68
N TRP A 188 -21.51 -2.11 3.37
CA TRP A 188 -21.30 -1.32 4.59
C TRP A 188 -22.16 -1.75 5.77
N LYS A 189 -23.26 -2.51 5.54
CA LYS A 189 -24.17 -2.93 6.61
C LYS A 189 -23.47 -3.92 7.53
N THR A 190 -23.50 -3.68 8.83
CA THR A 190 -22.87 -4.54 9.85
C THR A 190 -23.28 -6.00 9.69
N ALA A 191 -24.57 -6.28 9.42
CA ALA A 191 -25.06 -7.65 9.25
C ALA A 191 -24.40 -8.38 8.06
N ASP A 192 -24.11 -7.67 6.96
CA ASP A 192 -23.41 -8.22 5.81
C ASP A 192 -21.93 -8.44 6.11
N LEU A 193 -21.29 -7.49 6.80
CA LEU A 193 -19.91 -7.62 7.26
C LEU A 193 -19.76 -8.83 8.20
N ASP A 194 -20.67 -8.99 9.17
CA ASP A 194 -20.66 -10.14 10.10
C ASP A 194 -20.86 -11.47 9.36
N ARG A 195 -21.72 -11.50 8.34
CA ARG A 195 -21.93 -12.67 7.50
C ARG A 195 -20.67 -13.03 6.74
N LEU A 196 -19.97 -12.05 6.15
CA LEU A 196 -18.71 -12.27 5.44
C LEU A 196 -17.57 -12.65 6.42
N ALA A 197 -17.53 -12.10 7.63
CA ALA A 197 -16.59 -12.51 8.67
C ALA A 197 -16.80 -13.97 9.09
N ARG A 198 -18.04 -14.42 9.21
CA ARG A 198 -18.36 -15.85 9.46
C ARG A 198 -17.95 -16.74 8.28
N ALA A 199 -18.01 -16.23 7.06
CA ALA A 199 -17.53 -16.94 5.88
C ALA A 199 -15.98 -16.97 5.79
N GLY A 200 -15.27 -16.14 6.55
CA GLY A 200 -13.82 -16.15 6.64
C GLY A 200 -13.10 -14.85 6.26
N ALA A 201 -13.82 -13.79 5.86
CA ALA A 201 -13.18 -12.48 5.63
C ALA A 201 -12.57 -11.93 6.93
N ARG A 202 -11.37 -11.32 6.85
CA ARG A 202 -10.60 -10.91 8.04
C ARG A 202 -10.07 -9.48 8.01
N THR A 203 -10.03 -8.83 6.87
CA THR A 203 -9.40 -7.51 6.76
C THR A 203 -10.14 -6.63 5.77
N PHE A 204 -9.80 -5.33 5.77
CA PHE A 204 -10.17 -4.38 4.73
C PHE A 204 -8.91 -3.89 4.03
N THR A 205 -8.94 -3.83 2.71
CA THR A 205 -7.87 -3.27 1.90
C THR A 205 -7.96 -1.74 1.99
N HIS A 206 -6.85 -1.09 2.36
CA HIS A 206 -6.69 0.37 2.46
C HIS A 206 -7.96 1.13 2.89
N LEU A 207 -8.54 0.75 4.05
CA LEU A 207 -9.78 1.31 4.57
C LEU A 207 -9.78 2.85 4.53
N GLY A 208 -10.83 3.43 3.98
CA GLY A 208 -10.93 4.87 3.71
C GLY A 208 -10.62 5.24 2.26
N ASN A 209 -10.09 4.29 1.47
CA ASN A 209 -9.82 4.46 0.04
C ASN A 209 -10.69 3.53 -0.80
N GLY A 210 -10.74 3.78 -2.13
CA GLY A 210 -11.70 3.07 -2.99
C GLY A 210 -13.16 3.33 -2.57
N LEU A 211 -13.46 4.55 -2.20
CA LEU A 211 -14.78 5.04 -1.77
C LEU A 211 -15.11 6.35 -2.51
N PRO A 212 -16.39 6.69 -2.71
CA PRO A 212 -16.76 8.00 -3.25
C PRO A 212 -16.49 9.11 -2.23
N ASN A 213 -16.17 10.32 -2.70
CA ASN A 213 -15.98 11.49 -1.84
C ASN A 213 -17.26 11.88 -1.08
N GLU A 214 -18.42 11.62 -1.68
CA GLU A 214 -19.72 11.88 -1.07
C GLU A 214 -20.38 10.56 -0.68
N MET A 215 -20.71 10.42 0.60
CA MET A 215 -21.41 9.25 1.15
C MET A 215 -22.27 9.62 2.35
N PRO A 216 -23.25 8.79 2.72
CA PRO A 216 -24.05 9.00 3.93
C PRO A 216 -23.14 9.14 5.17
N ARG A 217 -23.28 10.27 5.89
CA ARG A 217 -22.37 10.64 7.01
C ARG A 217 -22.28 9.61 8.14
N HIS A 218 -23.36 8.85 8.38
CA HIS A 218 -23.45 7.91 9.50
C HIS A 218 -23.56 6.44 9.05
N HIS A 219 -24.00 6.20 7.82
CA HIS A 219 -24.24 4.86 7.28
C HIS A 219 -23.28 4.61 6.12
N ASN A 220 -22.04 4.30 6.45
CA ASN A 220 -20.97 4.04 5.47
C ASN A 220 -20.00 2.99 5.97
N LEU A 221 -19.16 2.51 5.05
CA LEU A 221 -18.20 1.44 5.31
C LEU A 221 -17.19 1.82 6.40
N ILE A 222 -16.72 3.07 6.44
CA ILE A 222 -15.65 3.48 7.36
C ILE A 222 -16.07 3.20 8.81
N TRP A 223 -17.24 3.71 9.23
CA TRP A 223 -17.73 3.51 10.60
C TRP A 223 -18.04 2.06 10.90
N SER A 224 -18.65 1.34 9.96
CA SER A 224 -18.99 -0.07 10.14
C SER A 224 -17.74 -0.95 10.26
N ALA A 225 -16.68 -0.64 9.50
CA ALA A 225 -15.42 -1.37 9.53
C ALA A 225 -14.62 -1.11 10.81
N LEU A 226 -14.48 0.17 11.21
CA LEU A 226 -13.74 0.56 12.43
C LEU A 226 -14.39 -0.03 13.70
N ALA A 227 -15.73 -0.08 13.73
CA ALA A 227 -16.48 -0.62 14.87
C ALA A 227 -16.54 -2.17 14.91
N ASN A 228 -16.29 -2.86 13.80
CA ASN A 228 -16.46 -4.32 13.73
C ASN A 228 -15.24 -5.06 14.26
N PRO A 229 -15.34 -5.82 15.38
CA PRO A 229 -14.21 -6.49 16.01
C PRO A 229 -13.69 -7.70 15.22
N ASN A 230 -14.42 -8.19 14.23
CA ASN A 230 -14.05 -9.37 13.46
C ASN A 230 -12.98 -9.09 12.39
N TYR A 231 -12.63 -7.81 12.17
CA TYR A 231 -11.71 -7.40 11.13
C TYR A 231 -10.46 -6.72 11.68
N THR A 232 -9.37 -6.90 10.95
CA THR A 232 -8.09 -6.19 11.12
C THR A 232 -7.89 -5.28 9.90
N PRO A 233 -8.42 -4.05 9.88
CA PRO A 233 -8.33 -3.20 8.70
C PRO A 233 -6.89 -2.80 8.38
N MET A 234 -6.54 -2.85 7.09
CA MET A 234 -5.34 -2.23 6.54
C MET A 234 -5.66 -0.78 6.15
N PHE A 235 -4.71 0.13 6.33
CA PHE A 235 -4.82 1.53 5.91
C PHE A 235 -3.49 2.06 5.37
N ILE A 236 -3.53 3.07 4.48
CA ILE A 236 -2.35 3.71 3.92
C ILE A 236 -1.89 4.80 4.89
N GLY A 237 -0.66 4.67 5.40
CA GLY A 237 -0.11 5.57 6.42
C GLY A 237 0.62 6.80 5.89
N ASP A 238 0.52 7.12 4.59
CA ASP A 238 1.36 8.13 3.92
C ASP A 238 1.00 9.60 4.23
N GLY A 239 -0.17 9.85 4.82
CA GLY A 239 -0.67 11.20 5.09
C GLY A 239 -1.28 11.93 3.89
N PHE A 240 -1.27 11.30 2.69
CA PHE A 240 -1.91 11.81 1.48
C PHE A 240 -3.29 11.16 1.25
N HIS A 241 -3.35 9.84 1.43
CA HIS A 241 -4.59 9.08 1.30
C HIS A 241 -5.55 9.34 2.45
N LEU A 242 -5.02 9.36 3.65
CA LEU A 242 -5.75 9.71 4.87
C LEU A 242 -5.03 10.90 5.54
N PRO A 243 -5.70 12.05 5.73
CA PRO A 243 -5.15 13.15 6.52
C PRO A 243 -4.72 12.68 7.92
N LYS A 244 -3.74 13.35 8.52
CA LYS A 244 -3.19 12.96 9.83
C LYS A 244 -4.26 12.90 10.92
N GLU A 245 -5.27 13.75 10.86
CA GLU A 245 -6.42 13.75 11.78
C GLU A 245 -7.23 12.46 11.67
N VAL A 246 -7.40 11.94 10.45
CA VAL A 246 -8.08 10.66 10.21
C VAL A 246 -7.22 9.49 10.69
N LEU A 247 -5.91 9.52 10.40
CA LEU A 247 -4.95 8.53 10.92
C LEU A 247 -4.96 8.52 12.45
N HIS A 248 -4.95 9.70 13.10
CA HIS A 248 -5.07 9.83 14.55
C HIS A 248 -6.37 9.19 15.08
N ALA A 249 -7.49 9.46 14.42
CA ALA A 249 -8.77 8.86 14.79
C ALA A 249 -8.74 7.33 14.66
N TYR A 250 -8.20 6.78 13.59
CA TYR A 250 -8.12 5.32 13.38
C TYR A 250 -7.36 4.62 14.51
N VAL A 251 -6.17 5.14 14.87
CA VAL A 251 -5.33 4.54 15.90
C VAL A 251 -5.87 4.73 17.34
N ARG A 252 -6.89 5.58 17.52
CA ARG A 252 -7.59 5.78 18.78
C ARG A 252 -8.87 4.94 18.89
N ILE A 253 -9.55 4.71 17.76
CA ILE A 253 -10.81 3.96 17.71
C ILE A 253 -10.56 2.46 17.73
N VAL A 254 -9.58 1.99 16.94
CA VAL A 254 -9.27 0.56 16.76
C VAL A 254 -8.08 0.18 17.62
N PRO A 255 -8.17 -0.87 18.44
CA PRO A 255 -7.00 -1.40 19.15
C PRO A 255 -5.84 -1.72 18.20
N LEU A 256 -4.62 -1.33 18.56
CA LEU A 256 -3.44 -1.45 17.67
C LEU A 256 -3.12 -2.88 17.25
N ASP A 257 -3.50 -3.89 18.03
CA ASP A 257 -3.37 -5.31 17.66
C ASP A 257 -4.32 -5.74 16.52
N ARG A 258 -5.27 -4.87 16.16
CA ARG A 258 -6.20 -5.05 15.03
C ARG A 258 -6.00 -4.03 13.91
N LEU A 259 -4.87 -3.34 13.84
CA LEU A 259 -4.57 -2.40 12.75
C LEU A 259 -3.34 -2.86 11.97
N ILE A 260 -3.34 -2.58 10.67
CA ILE A 260 -2.18 -2.80 9.81
C ILE A 260 -1.98 -1.55 8.94
N THR A 261 -0.75 -1.02 8.91
CA THR A 261 -0.39 0.00 7.93
C THR A 261 0.26 -0.64 6.72
N VAL A 262 -0.07 -0.13 5.53
CA VAL A 262 0.51 -0.51 4.24
C VAL A 262 0.98 0.75 3.50
N SER A 263 1.86 0.61 2.51
CA SER A 263 2.25 1.74 1.68
C SER A 263 1.33 1.96 0.48
N ASP A 264 0.79 0.90 -0.08
CA ASP A 264 0.11 0.91 -1.39
C ASP A 264 0.99 1.54 -2.49
N CYS A 265 2.31 1.31 -2.38
CA CYS A 265 3.32 1.90 -3.24
C CYS A 265 3.10 1.50 -4.70
N SER A 266 3.19 2.48 -5.60
CA SER A 266 2.93 2.31 -7.04
C SER A 266 4.17 2.64 -7.89
N TYR A 267 4.13 2.24 -9.16
CA TYR A 267 5.28 2.28 -10.09
C TYR A 267 5.96 3.65 -10.24
N PRO A 268 5.30 4.82 -10.13
CA PRO A 268 6.00 6.10 -10.20
C PRO A 268 6.82 6.42 -8.94
N GLY A 269 6.54 5.73 -7.82
CA GLY A 269 7.29 5.93 -6.58
C GLY A 269 8.78 5.69 -6.77
N GLY A 270 9.60 6.64 -6.31
CA GLY A 270 11.05 6.60 -6.47
C GLY A 270 11.58 7.15 -7.80
N LEU A 271 10.70 7.59 -8.71
CA LEU A 271 11.06 8.35 -9.90
C LEU A 271 11.03 9.88 -9.61
N PRO A 272 11.66 10.71 -10.45
CA PRO A 272 11.52 12.18 -10.35
C PRO A 272 10.05 12.61 -10.47
N PRO A 273 9.67 13.79 -9.92
CA PRO A 273 8.36 14.36 -10.19
C PRO A 273 8.10 14.48 -11.70
N GLY A 274 6.89 14.11 -12.14
CA GLY A 274 6.58 14.09 -13.56
C GLY A 274 5.29 13.33 -13.88
N ARG A 275 5.00 13.28 -15.19
CA ARG A 275 3.88 12.54 -15.75
C ARG A 275 4.34 11.19 -16.25
N TYR A 276 3.68 10.14 -15.81
CA TYR A 276 3.98 8.76 -16.14
C TYR A 276 2.74 8.08 -16.72
N GLU A 277 2.93 7.32 -17.79
CA GLU A 277 1.85 6.58 -18.43
C GLU A 277 2.18 5.09 -18.45
N LYS A 278 1.21 4.26 -18.06
CA LYS A 278 1.32 2.80 -18.08
C LYS A 278 -0.05 2.17 -18.24
N ASN A 279 -0.16 1.16 -19.13
CA ASN A 279 -1.40 0.43 -19.40
C ASN A 279 -2.60 1.33 -19.73
N GLY A 280 -2.36 2.48 -20.42
CA GLY A 280 -3.38 3.46 -20.76
C GLY A 280 -3.85 4.35 -19.59
N SER A 281 -3.22 4.25 -18.42
CA SER A 281 -3.48 5.09 -17.27
C SER A 281 -2.37 6.13 -17.09
N ILE A 282 -2.72 7.36 -16.76
CA ILE A 282 -1.78 8.46 -16.54
C ILE A 282 -1.73 8.77 -15.04
N SER A 283 -0.52 8.83 -14.51
CA SER A 283 -0.20 9.23 -13.14
C SER A 283 0.66 10.49 -13.15
N LEU A 284 0.34 11.44 -12.31
CA LEU A 284 1.14 12.65 -12.04
C LEU A 284 1.76 12.52 -10.65
N LEU A 285 3.09 12.41 -10.59
CA LEU A 285 3.87 12.49 -9.37
C LEU A 285 4.30 13.93 -9.14
N GLU A 286 3.81 14.55 -8.07
CA GLU A 286 4.14 15.91 -7.70
C GLU A 286 5.46 15.99 -6.89
N PRO A 287 6.11 17.16 -6.80
CA PRO A 287 7.32 17.32 -5.98
C PRO A 287 7.11 17.00 -4.48
N SER A 288 5.88 17.11 -3.99
CA SER A 288 5.49 16.73 -2.63
C SER A 288 5.50 15.21 -2.38
N GLY A 289 5.51 14.40 -3.45
CA GLY A 289 5.27 12.97 -3.39
C GLY A 289 3.80 12.60 -3.62
N PHE A 290 2.89 13.57 -3.74
CA PHE A 290 1.48 13.29 -4.02
C PHE A 290 1.32 12.67 -5.42
N LEU A 291 0.66 11.52 -5.48
CA LEU A 291 0.49 10.73 -6.72
C LEU A 291 -0.99 10.63 -7.08
N ARG A 292 -1.36 11.18 -8.23
CA ARG A 292 -2.77 11.24 -8.65
C ARG A 292 -2.98 11.06 -10.15
N SER A 293 -4.21 10.76 -10.53
CA SER A 293 -4.67 10.88 -11.90
C SER A 293 -4.93 12.35 -12.24
N PRO A 294 -4.35 12.89 -13.30
CA PRO A 294 -4.67 14.25 -13.76
C PRO A 294 -6.09 14.37 -14.32
N GLN A 295 -6.73 13.26 -14.74
CA GLN A 295 -8.07 13.28 -15.31
C GLN A 295 -9.17 13.31 -14.24
N THR A 296 -9.02 12.53 -13.19
CA THR A 296 -10.05 12.33 -12.15
C THR A 296 -9.69 12.96 -10.80
N ASN A 297 -8.45 13.43 -10.66
CA ASN A 297 -7.85 13.89 -9.39
C ASN A 297 -7.92 12.84 -8.27
N SER A 298 -8.18 11.58 -8.59
CA SER A 298 -8.12 10.47 -7.63
C SER A 298 -6.66 10.02 -7.43
N LEU A 299 -6.36 9.51 -6.24
CA LEU A 299 -5.07 8.89 -5.94
C LEU A 299 -4.87 7.61 -6.78
N HIS A 300 -3.64 7.36 -7.20
CA HIS A 300 -3.22 6.20 -8.00
C HIS A 300 -2.18 5.36 -7.25
N GLY A 301 -2.56 4.88 -6.06
CA GLY A 301 -1.63 4.34 -5.09
C GLY A 301 -0.71 5.43 -4.53
N SER A 302 0.30 5.05 -3.79
CA SER A 302 1.24 5.95 -3.12
C SER A 302 2.61 5.99 -3.82
N SER A 303 3.36 7.06 -3.62
CA SER A 303 4.80 7.11 -3.93
C SER A 303 5.67 6.76 -2.72
N CYS A 304 5.06 6.62 -1.54
CA CYS A 304 5.73 6.43 -0.27
C CYS A 304 6.16 4.97 -0.04
N LEU A 305 7.17 4.81 0.78
CA LEU A 305 7.58 3.53 1.35
C LEU A 305 7.02 3.38 2.77
N MET A 306 7.02 2.17 3.30
CA MET A 306 6.62 1.88 4.68
C MET A 306 7.33 2.77 5.70
N ARG A 307 8.63 3.07 5.50
CA ARG A 307 9.36 3.99 6.39
C ARG A 307 8.71 5.37 6.46
N GLN A 308 8.30 5.94 5.33
CA GLN A 308 7.64 7.26 5.28
C GLN A 308 6.24 7.20 5.91
N CYS A 309 5.49 6.10 5.71
CA CYS A 309 4.24 5.87 6.41
C CYS A 309 4.44 5.85 7.94
N VAL A 310 5.46 5.15 8.41
CA VAL A 310 5.80 5.10 9.83
C VAL A 310 6.23 6.46 10.37
N GLU A 311 7.05 7.22 9.63
CA GLU A 311 7.42 8.61 9.99
C GLU A 311 6.17 9.50 10.16
N THR A 312 5.19 9.36 9.26
CA THR A 312 3.89 10.06 9.37
C THR A 312 3.12 9.63 10.62
N LEU A 313 3.05 8.33 10.89
CA LEU A 313 2.35 7.78 12.06
C LEU A 313 3.01 8.16 13.39
N MET A 314 4.33 8.33 13.41
CA MET A 314 5.09 8.81 14.57
C MET A 314 5.06 10.33 14.74
N SER A 315 4.52 11.08 13.77
CA SER A 315 4.44 12.54 13.87
C SER A 315 3.61 12.96 15.08
N PRO A 316 3.86 14.18 15.66
CA PRO A 316 3.12 14.66 16.83
C PRO A 316 1.60 14.67 16.64
N GLU A 317 1.12 14.84 15.41
CA GLU A 317 -0.29 14.91 15.08
C GLU A 317 -0.98 13.54 15.17
N VAL A 318 -0.28 12.44 14.86
CA VAL A 318 -0.80 11.06 14.96
C VAL A 318 -0.42 10.43 16.30
N GLY A 319 0.84 10.53 16.70
CA GLY A 319 1.32 10.27 18.05
C GLY A 319 1.57 8.80 18.39
N LEU A 320 1.90 7.94 17.42
CA LEU A 320 2.32 6.57 17.69
C LEU A 320 3.79 6.52 18.13
N SER A 321 4.12 5.62 19.03
CA SER A 321 5.49 5.24 19.35
C SER A 321 6.07 4.31 18.27
N TYR A 322 7.40 4.17 18.24
CA TYR A 322 8.06 3.20 17.38
C TYR A 322 7.58 1.75 17.65
N ALA A 323 7.35 1.40 18.92
CA ALA A 323 6.83 0.09 19.30
C ALA A 323 5.40 -0.14 18.76
N ASP A 324 4.55 0.88 18.78
CA ASP A 324 3.21 0.82 18.18
C ASP A 324 3.31 0.61 16.67
N CYS A 325 4.23 1.31 16.01
CA CYS A 325 4.48 1.14 14.57
C CYS A 325 5.01 -0.25 14.23
N LEU A 326 5.88 -0.85 15.06
CA LEU A 326 6.32 -2.24 14.88
C LEU A 326 5.15 -3.20 14.93
N LYS A 327 4.22 -3.00 15.85
CA LYS A 327 3.02 -3.81 15.96
C LYS A 327 2.20 -3.77 14.66
N ILE A 328 1.85 -2.58 14.17
CA ILE A 328 0.97 -2.41 13.00
C ILE A 328 1.67 -2.51 11.64
N GLY A 329 3.00 -2.34 11.59
CA GLY A 329 3.80 -2.39 10.36
C GLY A 329 4.67 -3.63 10.22
N ARG A 330 4.67 -4.57 11.21
CA ARG A 330 5.40 -5.82 11.14
C ARG A 330 4.66 -7.00 11.77
N GLU A 331 4.31 -6.93 13.07
CA GLU A 331 3.76 -8.07 13.79
C GLU A 331 2.37 -8.46 13.26
N ASN A 332 1.47 -7.49 13.18
CA ASN A 332 0.11 -7.74 12.69
C ASN A 332 0.06 -8.16 11.21
N PRO A 333 0.85 -7.55 10.29
CA PRO A 333 0.98 -8.05 8.92
C PRO A 333 1.36 -9.53 8.85
N LEU A 334 2.41 -9.94 9.57
CA LEU A 334 2.87 -11.34 9.60
C LEU A 334 1.80 -12.26 10.20
N ARG A 335 1.14 -11.84 11.29
CA ARG A 335 0.05 -12.60 11.91
C ARG A 335 -1.13 -12.77 10.96
N LEU A 336 -1.52 -11.72 10.21
CA LEU A 336 -2.65 -11.80 9.28
C LEU A 336 -2.43 -12.87 8.21
N ILE A 337 -1.20 -13.03 7.73
CA ILE A 337 -0.86 -14.00 6.67
C ILE A 337 -0.30 -15.34 7.22
N GLY A 338 -0.34 -15.56 8.56
CA GLY A 338 0.10 -16.80 9.20
C GLY A 338 1.62 -17.03 9.17
N MET A 339 2.42 -15.96 9.29
CA MET A 339 3.89 -16.01 9.18
C MET A 339 4.60 -15.36 10.38
N GLU A 340 4.05 -15.47 11.60
CA GLU A 340 4.56 -14.82 12.81
C GLU A 340 6.03 -15.17 13.12
N GLY A 341 6.47 -16.35 12.72
CA GLY A 341 7.86 -16.80 12.92
C GLY A 341 8.84 -16.37 11.83
N TRP A 342 8.38 -15.61 10.84
CA TRP A 342 9.24 -15.21 9.73
C TRP A 342 10.31 -14.19 10.15
N SER A 343 11.56 -14.45 9.73
CA SER A 343 12.71 -13.54 9.85
C SER A 343 13.58 -13.63 8.60
N VAL A 344 14.32 -12.55 8.28
CA VAL A 344 15.25 -12.51 7.13
C VAL A 344 16.46 -13.39 7.38
#